data_0e32f835a0ce889958dd037d5c79aa12
#
_entry.id   0e32f835a0ce889958dd037d5c79aa12
#
_cell.length_a   1.000
_cell.length_b   1.000
_cell.length_c   1.000
_cell.angle_alpha   90.00
_cell.angle_beta   90.00
_cell.angle_gamma   90.00
#
_symmetry.space_group_name_H-M   'P 1'
#
loop_
_entity.id
_entity.type
_entity.pdbx_description
1 polymer ?
#
loop_
_entity_poly.entity_id
_entity_poly.type
_entity_poly.pdbx_seq_one_letter_code
_entity_poly.pdbx_strand_id
1 'polypeptide(L)'
;MSDKGKKQNGQADGVNSQKPEKKMTKYDLKMQRRKEEKLRQQRKARYSAIIGAVILLLIVGVLGWKFYDGYQDKHGTYVTVGDHDVQRSEYEYYYYSGINNLYASYGNYLSYMGLDLSKPLDEQAYMENMTWKDYFDQQTVSQLKQVYALTDAAEAAGFEYDASADVDDFAKSIENGAANANMSAADYLKSSYGILATMDKVKAYVEKSSIATAYYNSIEDATEITDEEVSDYYDENKDNYDSVDYLACKIAADMPETETGAAEETTAPETETGETETLSEEEKAAQEAEKKAAEEAAMIAAKEKADEMLEQISDESSFENLYADYATDAAVELRKTNAKKSSISPTGVGQWLFDSARQAGDTTVIEDTTGNAYYVVYFIDRYLDHAKTVDVRHILIRSSAETTDEMTGEEKATAEENAKAEAKQKAEEIYAEWKNGDATEDSFAALAEANSEDTGSNTNGGLYEAVTKGQMVASFNDWIFDDARKPGDTEIVETAYGYHVMYFVGDNAEAWYVNIENTLRTNKMQEYITNLTADMEVIDERGNIDYLHVAETETESVTDTAAETETQEETESAEK
;
A
#
# COMPACT_ATOMS: atom_id res chain seq x y z
N MET A 1 38.42 -35.19 61.14
CA MET A 1 38.98 -36.22 62.01
C MET A 1 39.34 -37.37 61.09
N SER A 2 40.61 -37.46 60.70
CA SER A 2 41.70 -38.14 61.36
C SER A 2 41.57 -39.64 61.12
N ASP A 3 42.48 -40.45 60.64
CA ASP A 3 43.91 -40.33 60.54
C ASP A 3 44.43 -41.63 59.86
N LYS A 4 45.42 -41.52 58.98
CA LYS A 4 46.73 -42.13 59.00
C LYS A 4 46.94 -43.62 59.31
N GLY A 5 47.79 -44.23 58.49
CA GLY A 5 48.92 -45.03 58.88
C GLY A 5 49.24 -46.11 57.85
N LYS A 6 50.19 -45.97 57.01
CA LYS A 6 51.65 -46.09 57.03
C LYS A 6 52.17 -47.52 57.37
N LYS A 7 52.92 -48.02 56.37
CA LYS A 7 54.18 -48.80 56.40
C LYS A 7 54.07 -50.31 56.71
N GLN A 8 54.90 -51.21 56.19
CA GLN A 8 56.27 -51.21 55.73
C GLN A 8 56.64 -52.55 55.03
N ASN A 9 57.55 -52.43 54.06
CA ASN A 9 58.57 -53.36 53.66
C ASN A 9 58.72 -54.74 54.32
N GLY A 10 58.89 -55.71 53.50
CA GLY A 10 59.57 -56.99 53.80
C GLY A 10 60.03 -57.65 52.51
N GLN A 11 61.31 -57.45 52.20
CA GLN A 11 62.07 -58.11 51.19
C GLN A 11 62.46 -59.52 51.72
N ALA A 12 62.23 -60.57 50.96
CA ALA A 12 62.94 -61.80 51.11
C ALA A 12 63.02 -62.57 49.80
N ASP A 13 64.17 -62.87 49.44
CA ASP A 13 64.71 -63.59 48.32
C ASP A 13 64.16 -65.00 48.17
N GLY A 14 64.13 -65.45 46.88
CA GLY A 14 64.63 -66.77 46.66
C GLY A 14 63.68 -67.74 45.92
N VAL A 15 64.29 -68.21 44.91
CA VAL A 15 64.06 -69.49 44.23
C VAL A 15 63.20 -69.51 43.01
N ASN A 16 63.85 -69.28 41.91
CA ASN A 16 63.51 -69.66 40.57
C ASN A 16 63.29 -71.17 40.45
N SER A 17 62.04 -71.60 40.30
CA SER A 17 61.70 -72.94 39.77
C SER A 17 60.91 -72.77 38.49
N GLN A 18 61.64 -72.80 37.41
CA GLN A 18 61.09 -72.98 36.05
C GLN A 18 60.28 -74.30 36.03
N LYS A 19 58.99 -74.20 35.98
CA LYS A 19 58.13 -75.29 35.53
C LYS A 19 58.30 -75.45 34.02
N PRO A 20 58.50 -76.66 33.54
CA PRO A 20 58.65 -76.86 32.10
C PRO A 20 57.37 -76.43 31.38
N GLU A 21 57.48 -75.58 30.38
CA GLU A 21 56.42 -75.21 29.45
C GLU A 21 55.90 -76.48 28.76
N LYS A 22 54.69 -76.89 29.09
CA LYS A 22 53.97 -77.94 28.47
C LYS A 22 53.73 -77.57 27.00
N LYS A 23 54.49 -78.08 26.04
CA LYS A 23 54.24 -77.81 24.63
C LYS A 23 52.81 -78.16 24.28
N MET A 24 52.00 -77.17 23.92
CA MET A 24 50.61 -77.30 23.57
C MET A 24 50.48 -78.23 22.37
N THR A 25 49.56 -79.17 22.48
CA THR A 25 49.28 -80.12 21.39
C THR A 25 48.53 -79.38 20.23
N LYS A 26 48.60 -79.91 19.01
CA LYS A 26 47.80 -79.38 17.87
C LYS A 26 46.31 -79.24 18.24
N TYR A 27 45.79 -80.06 19.14
CA TYR A 27 44.44 -80.01 19.63
C TYR A 27 44.17 -78.80 20.52
N ASP A 28 45.09 -78.55 21.42
CA ASP A 28 44.98 -77.40 22.36
C ASP A 28 45.02 -76.04 21.59
N LEU A 29 45.91 -75.95 20.61
CA LEU A 29 45.97 -74.79 19.69
C LEU A 29 44.68 -74.61 18.87
N LYS A 30 44.07 -75.72 18.43
CA LYS A 30 42.80 -75.70 17.70
C LYS A 30 41.62 -75.26 18.62
N MET A 31 41.64 -75.71 19.85
CA MET A 31 40.65 -75.33 20.85
C MET A 31 40.82 -73.85 21.29
N GLN A 32 42.04 -73.36 21.40
CA GLN A 32 42.33 -71.98 21.72
C GLN A 32 41.89 -71.03 20.58
N ARG A 33 42.20 -71.35 19.33
CA ARG A 33 41.68 -70.63 18.17
C ARG A 33 40.18 -70.59 18.10
N ARG A 34 39.49 -71.68 18.38
CA ARG A 34 38.02 -71.74 18.45
C ARG A 34 37.44 -70.89 19.59
N LYS A 35 38.10 -70.80 20.74
CA LYS A 35 37.75 -69.93 21.84
C LYS A 35 37.97 -68.46 21.46
N GLU A 36 39.07 -68.15 20.85
CA GLU A 36 39.37 -66.80 20.36
C GLU A 36 38.42 -66.37 19.25
N GLU A 37 38.08 -67.27 18.31
CA GLU A 37 37.08 -66.99 17.29
C GLU A 37 35.69 -66.74 17.87
N LYS A 38 35.26 -67.54 18.84
CA LYS A 38 33.98 -67.33 19.55
C LYS A 38 33.97 -66.02 20.33
N LEU A 39 35.06 -65.66 21.03
CA LEU A 39 35.21 -64.37 21.73
C LEU A 39 35.21 -63.20 20.72
N ARG A 40 35.87 -63.39 19.58
CA ARG A 40 35.89 -62.38 18.50
C ARG A 40 34.47 -62.19 17.91
N GLN A 41 33.75 -63.28 17.67
CA GLN A 41 32.37 -63.23 17.19
C GLN A 41 31.43 -62.58 18.22
N GLN A 42 31.59 -62.96 19.53
CA GLN A 42 30.81 -62.33 20.59
C GLN A 42 31.12 -60.82 20.76
N ARG A 43 32.40 -60.42 20.62
CA ARG A 43 32.77 -58.97 20.62
C ARG A 43 32.19 -58.26 19.41
N LYS A 44 32.28 -58.84 18.20
CA LYS A 44 31.66 -58.26 17.01
C LYS A 44 30.14 -58.12 17.16
N ALA A 45 29.46 -59.17 17.65
CA ALA A 45 28.02 -59.13 17.91
C ALA A 45 27.64 -58.06 18.97
N ARG A 46 28.44 -57.90 20.04
CA ARG A 46 28.22 -56.80 21.03
C ARG A 46 28.46 -55.42 20.44
N TYR A 47 29.52 -55.23 19.64
CA TYR A 47 29.77 -53.95 18.96
C TYR A 47 28.69 -53.62 17.94
N SER A 48 28.23 -54.61 17.15
CA SER A 48 27.12 -54.37 16.19
C SER A 48 25.80 -54.09 16.92
N ALA A 49 25.53 -54.73 18.08
CA ALA A 49 24.37 -54.44 18.88
C ALA A 49 24.42 -53.02 19.48
N ILE A 50 25.61 -52.59 19.98
CA ILE A 50 25.81 -51.24 20.49
C ILE A 50 25.66 -50.21 19.37
N ILE A 51 26.27 -50.44 18.20
CA ILE A 51 26.13 -49.54 17.06
C ILE A 51 24.66 -49.48 16.59
N GLY A 52 23.97 -50.59 16.54
CA GLY A 52 22.53 -50.63 16.22
C GLY A 52 21.68 -49.85 17.24
N ALA A 53 22.00 -49.97 18.52
CA ALA A 53 21.30 -49.22 19.59
C ALA A 53 21.56 -47.70 19.48
N VAL A 54 22.81 -47.29 19.16
CA VAL A 54 23.15 -45.89 18.95
C VAL A 54 22.45 -45.31 17.73
N ILE A 55 22.42 -46.06 16.62
CA ILE A 55 21.69 -45.67 15.40
C ILE A 55 20.19 -45.52 15.70
N LEU A 56 19.62 -46.45 16.45
CA LEU A 56 18.18 -46.40 16.82
C LEU A 56 17.90 -45.18 17.69
N LEU A 57 18.77 -44.87 18.68
CA LEU A 57 18.64 -43.67 19.50
C LEU A 57 18.77 -42.37 18.68
N LEU A 58 19.67 -42.35 17.69
CA LEU A 58 19.76 -41.20 16.79
C LEU A 58 18.51 -41.05 15.92
N ILE A 59 17.96 -42.14 15.40
CA ILE A 59 16.69 -42.11 14.62
C ILE A 59 15.54 -41.61 15.52
N VAL A 60 15.41 -42.15 16.74
CA VAL A 60 14.38 -41.72 17.67
C VAL A 60 14.59 -40.26 18.06
N GLY A 61 15.83 -39.82 18.23
CA GLY A 61 16.18 -38.41 18.49
C GLY A 61 15.76 -37.49 17.35
N VAL A 62 16.10 -37.86 16.09
CA VAL A 62 15.71 -37.10 14.90
C VAL A 62 14.20 -37.07 14.70
N LEU A 63 13.52 -38.20 14.87
CA LEU A 63 12.06 -38.25 14.77
C LEU A 63 11.39 -37.47 15.89
N GLY A 64 11.90 -37.57 17.11
CA GLY A 64 11.43 -36.78 18.26
C GLY A 64 11.63 -35.29 18.06
N TRP A 65 12.79 -34.90 17.54
CA TRP A 65 13.06 -33.49 17.20
C TRP A 65 12.14 -32.98 16.09
N LYS A 66 11.95 -33.73 14.98
CA LYS A 66 11.00 -33.35 13.93
C LYS A 66 9.55 -33.28 14.43
N PHE A 67 9.16 -34.17 15.32
CA PHE A 67 7.82 -34.13 15.92
C PHE A 67 7.67 -32.90 16.82
N TYR A 68 8.68 -32.61 17.65
CA TYR A 68 8.71 -31.44 18.53
C TYR A 68 8.72 -30.15 17.71
N ASP A 69 9.54 -30.07 16.67
CA ASP A 69 9.62 -28.93 15.78
C ASP A 69 8.30 -28.67 15.04
N GLY A 70 7.69 -29.72 14.49
CA GLY A 70 6.37 -29.62 13.87
C GLY A 70 5.22 -29.32 14.84
N TYR A 71 5.38 -29.66 16.13
CA TYR A 71 4.44 -29.24 17.18
C TYR A 71 4.62 -27.76 17.50
N GLN A 72 5.85 -27.30 17.67
CA GLN A 72 6.18 -25.90 17.92
C GLN A 72 5.78 -24.98 16.76
N ASP A 73 5.94 -25.45 15.53
CA ASP A 73 5.51 -24.69 14.34
C ASP A 73 3.99 -24.42 14.33
N LYS A 74 3.20 -25.32 14.91
CA LYS A 74 1.73 -25.19 14.96
C LYS A 74 1.19 -24.49 16.19
N HIS A 75 1.88 -24.59 17.33
CA HIS A 75 1.36 -24.23 18.64
C HIS A 75 2.31 -23.35 19.47
N GLY A 76 3.56 -23.20 19.02
CA GLY A 76 4.54 -22.34 19.68
C GLY A 76 4.41 -20.89 19.25
N THR A 77 5.19 -20.04 19.92
CA THR A 77 5.36 -18.64 19.54
C THR A 77 6.06 -18.57 18.17
N TYR A 78 5.46 -17.88 17.22
CA TYR A 78 6.01 -17.60 15.90
C TYR A 78 6.86 -16.32 15.93
N VAL A 79 6.34 -15.29 16.55
CA VAL A 79 6.98 -14.00 16.84
C VAL A 79 6.37 -13.42 18.10
N THR A 80 7.15 -12.71 18.92
CA THR A 80 6.65 -11.92 20.05
C THR A 80 6.59 -10.46 19.65
N VAL A 81 5.45 -9.80 19.91
CA VAL A 81 5.21 -8.39 19.61
C VAL A 81 4.85 -7.68 20.93
N GLY A 82 5.74 -6.82 21.43
CA GLY A 82 5.63 -6.32 22.80
C GLY A 82 5.63 -7.49 23.80
N ASP A 83 4.61 -7.57 24.64
CA ASP A 83 4.42 -8.63 25.62
C ASP A 83 3.57 -9.81 25.11
N HIS A 84 3.20 -9.83 23.82
CA HIS A 84 2.28 -10.79 23.24
C HIS A 84 2.97 -11.85 22.38
N ASP A 85 2.73 -13.12 22.73
CA ASP A 85 3.15 -14.28 21.95
C ASP A 85 2.18 -14.53 20.80
N VAL A 86 2.63 -14.27 19.58
CA VAL A 86 1.86 -14.45 18.34
C VAL A 86 2.10 -15.86 17.80
N GLN A 87 1.03 -16.64 17.61
CA GLN A 87 1.11 -17.94 16.95
C GLN A 87 1.20 -17.77 15.42
N ARG A 88 1.78 -18.75 14.74
CA ARG A 88 1.86 -18.77 13.28
C ARG A 88 0.49 -18.56 12.60
N SER A 89 -0.58 -19.16 13.12
CA SER A 89 -1.92 -19.01 12.55
C SER A 89 -2.47 -17.58 12.64
N GLU A 90 -2.07 -16.81 13.64
CA GLU A 90 -2.44 -15.41 13.79
C GLU A 90 -1.59 -14.53 12.86
N TYR A 91 -0.29 -14.79 12.82
CA TYR A 91 0.60 -14.11 11.87
C TYR A 91 0.15 -14.32 10.41
N GLU A 92 -0.10 -15.58 10.01
CA GLU A 92 -0.61 -15.91 8.67
C GLU A 92 -1.95 -15.22 8.36
N TYR A 93 -2.84 -15.10 9.34
CA TYR A 93 -4.11 -14.38 9.15
C TYR A 93 -3.87 -12.92 8.72
N TYR A 94 -3.05 -12.15 9.41
CA TYR A 94 -2.74 -10.77 9.05
C TYR A 94 -1.92 -10.68 7.75
N TYR A 95 -0.98 -11.58 7.55
CA TYR A 95 -0.15 -11.64 6.34
C TYR A 95 -0.98 -11.85 5.08
N TYR A 96 -1.84 -12.86 5.08
CA TYR A 96 -2.71 -13.12 3.94
C TYR A 96 -3.84 -12.09 3.82
N SER A 97 -4.31 -11.49 4.91
CA SER A 97 -5.25 -10.37 4.85
C SER A 97 -4.63 -9.18 4.12
N GLY A 98 -3.37 -8.87 4.37
CA GLY A 98 -2.63 -7.82 3.63
C GLY A 98 -2.55 -8.12 2.14
N ILE A 99 -2.22 -9.35 1.75
CA ILE A 99 -2.19 -9.78 0.34
C ILE A 99 -3.58 -9.67 -0.29
N ASN A 100 -4.62 -10.18 0.37
CA ASN A 100 -5.99 -10.16 -0.13
C ASN A 100 -6.51 -8.73 -0.30
N ASN A 101 -6.21 -7.82 0.63
CA ASN A 101 -6.57 -6.41 0.55
C ASN A 101 -5.86 -5.71 -0.62
N LEU A 102 -4.57 -5.98 -0.82
CA LEU A 102 -3.83 -5.44 -1.95
C LEU A 102 -4.42 -5.95 -3.28
N TYR A 103 -4.74 -7.25 -3.34
CA TYR A 103 -5.39 -7.82 -4.53
C TYR A 103 -6.78 -7.24 -4.79
N ALA A 104 -7.58 -7.06 -3.76
CA ALA A 104 -8.91 -6.46 -3.88
C ALA A 104 -8.83 -5.00 -4.38
N SER A 105 -7.80 -4.25 -3.95
CA SER A 105 -7.62 -2.83 -4.32
C SER A 105 -7.07 -2.65 -5.74
N TYR A 106 -6.15 -3.51 -6.17
CA TYR A 106 -5.38 -3.30 -7.40
C TYR A 106 -5.62 -4.37 -8.48
N GLY A 107 -6.10 -5.57 -8.12
CA GLY A 107 -6.45 -6.63 -9.06
C GLY A 107 -5.36 -6.91 -10.09
N ASN A 108 -5.71 -6.77 -11.38
CA ASN A 108 -4.78 -7.02 -12.48
C ASN A 108 -3.62 -6.01 -12.59
N TYR A 109 -3.70 -4.85 -11.90
CA TYR A 109 -2.60 -3.89 -11.87
C TYR A 109 -1.38 -4.38 -11.10
N LEU A 110 -1.52 -5.40 -10.25
CA LEU A 110 -0.40 -5.98 -9.49
C LEU A 110 0.74 -6.45 -10.40
N SER A 111 0.44 -6.96 -11.58
CA SER A 111 1.45 -7.38 -12.56
C SER A 111 2.30 -6.21 -13.06
N TYR A 112 1.73 -5.01 -13.18
CA TYR A 112 2.48 -3.78 -13.54
C TYR A 112 3.34 -3.28 -12.36
N MET A 113 2.98 -3.64 -11.14
CA MET A 113 3.78 -3.38 -9.93
C MET A 113 4.88 -4.42 -9.72
N GLY A 114 5.00 -5.41 -10.62
CA GLY A 114 5.97 -6.49 -10.52
C GLY A 114 5.58 -7.62 -9.57
N LEU A 115 4.32 -7.71 -9.15
CA LEU A 115 3.81 -8.76 -8.26
C LEU A 115 3.02 -9.81 -9.05
N ASP A 116 3.46 -11.06 -8.95
CA ASP A 116 2.79 -12.25 -9.50
C ASP A 116 2.47 -13.22 -8.35
N LEU A 117 1.23 -13.23 -7.89
CA LEU A 117 0.79 -14.09 -6.78
C LEU A 117 0.85 -15.60 -7.08
N SER A 118 1.13 -15.98 -8.33
CA SER A 118 1.35 -17.40 -8.69
C SER A 118 2.79 -17.87 -8.44
N LYS A 119 3.72 -16.96 -8.11
CA LYS A 119 5.13 -17.22 -7.85
C LYS A 119 5.50 -16.98 -6.39
N PRO A 120 6.59 -17.56 -5.88
CA PRO A 120 7.09 -17.28 -4.55
C PRO A 120 7.39 -15.77 -4.37
N LEU A 121 6.94 -15.20 -3.25
CA LEU A 121 7.07 -13.76 -2.98
C LEU A 121 8.49 -13.36 -2.58
N ASP A 122 9.28 -14.29 -2.03
CA ASP A 122 10.69 -14.15 -1.69
C ASP A 122 11.62 -14.12 -2.90
N GLU A 123 11.14 -14.54 -4.08
CA GLU A 123 11.87 -14.50 -5.35
C GLU A 123 11.54 -13.23 -6.18
N GLN A 124 10.63 -12.37 -5.72
CA GLN A 124 10.14 -11.20 -6.43
C GLN A 124 10.59 -9.91 -5.75
N ALA A 125 11.35 -9.07 -6.45
CA ALA A 125 11.78 -7.77 -5.94
C ALA A 125 10.59 -6.80 -5.82
N TYR A 126 10.50 -6.14 -4.64
CA TYR A 126 9.59 -5.01 -4.40
C TYR A 126 10.33 -3.68 -4.61
N MET A 127 11.49 -3.55 -3.98
CA MET A 127 12.42 -2.43 -4.13
C MET A 127 13.85 -2.95 -4.14
N GLU A 128 14.84 -2.05 -4.26
CA GLU A 128 16.23 -2.40 -4.06
C GLU A 128 16.43 -3.01 -2.66
N ASN A 129 16.96 -4.23 -2.62
CA ASN A 129 17.21 -5.01 -1.39
C ASN A 129 15.96 -5.42 -0.58
N MET A 130 14.76 -5.41 -1.16
CA MET A 130 13.53 -5.85 -0.50
C MET A 130 12.68 -6.70 -1.45
N THR A 131 12.20 -7.84 -0.98
CA THR A 131 11.26 -8.69 -1.71
C THR A 131 9.80 -8.34 -1.37
N TRP A 132 8.85 -8.84 -2.17
CA TRP A 132 7.43 -8.74 -1.83
C TRP A 132 7.09 -9.48 -0.54
N LYS A 133 7.82 -10.56 -0.22
CA LYS A 133 7.68 -11.25 1.07
C LYS A 133 8.05 -10.31 2.22
N ASP A 134 9.20 -9.65 2.14
CA ASP A 134 9.65 -8.70 3.18
C ASP A 134 8.68 -7.54 3.35
N TYR A 135 8.11 -7.03 2.25
CA TYR A 135 7.09 -6.00 2.31
C TYR A 135 5.86 -6.46 3.11
N PHE A 136 5.30 -7.64 2.81
CA PHE A 136 4.14 -8.15 3.53
C PHE A 136 4.48 -8.53 4.97
N ASP A 137 5.68 -9.02 5.24
CA ASP A 137 6.15 -9.28 6.61
C ASP A 137 6.22 -7.97 7.43
N GLN A 138 6.75 -6.88 6.86
CA GLN A 138 6.79 -5.56 7.51
C GLN A 138 5.38 -5.03 7.79
N GLN A 139 4.48 -5.12 6.81
CA GLN A 139 3.09 -4.71 6.99
C GLN A 139 2.41 -5.52 8.10
N THR A 140 2.63 -6.85 8.11
CA THR A 140 2.06 -7.75 9.11
C THR A 140 2.54 -7.41 10.53
N VAL A 141 3.84 -7.20 10.69
CA VAL A 141 4.42 -6.81 12.00
C VAL A 141 3.89 -5.46 12.45
N SER A 142 3.80 -4.48 11.53
CA SER A 142 3.23 -3.16 11.84
C SER A 142 1.77 -3.27 12.27
N GLN A 143 0.96 -4.06 11.56
CA GLN A 143 -0.45 -4.27 11.89
C GLN A 143 -0.62 -4.98 13.24
N LEU A 144 0.19 -6.01 13.52
CA LEU A 144 0.18 -6.69 14.82
C LEU A 144 0.52 -5.74 15.97
N LYS A 145 1.55 -4.88 15.80
CA LYS A 145 1.87 -3.84 16.79
C LYS A 145 0.67 -2.94 17.06
N GLN A 146 0.02 -2.45 16.00
CA GLN A 146 -1.14 -1.56 16.14
C GLN A 146 -2.32 -2.25 16.82
N VAL A 147 -2.66 -3.47 16.39
CA VAL A 147 -3.78 -4.22 16.97
C VAL A 147 -3.55 -4.49 18.45
N TYR A 148 -2.37 -4.97 18.84
CA TYR A 148 -2.07 -5.23 20.23
C TYR A 148 -2.00 -3.96 21.07
N ALA A 149 -1.32 -2.92 20.59
CA ALA A 149 -1.24 -1.65 21.28
C ALA A 149 -2.62 -1.01 21.53
N LEU A 150 -3.50 -1.05 20.51
CA LEU A 150 -4.86 -0.53 20.63
C LEU A 150 -5.74 -1.39 21.55
N THR A 151 -5.63 -2.71 21.50
CA THR A 151 -6.38 -3.59 22.42
C THR A 151 -5.93 -3.43 23.86
N ASP A 152 -4.63 -3.31 24.12
CA ASP A 152 -4.08 -3.05 25.46
C ASP A 152 -4.53 -1.69 25.98
N ALA A 153 -4.53 -0.66 25.12
CA ALA A 153 -5.00 0.68 25.47
C ALA A 153 -6.52 0.68 25.73
N ALA A 154 -7.31 -0.06 24.94
CA ALA A 154 -8.75 -0.23 25.16
C ALA A 154 -9.03 -0.89 26.51
N GLU A 155 -8.30 -1.98 26.85
CA GLU A 155 -8.42 -2.65 28.14
C GLU A 155 -8.05 -1.70 29.29
N ALA A 156 -6.93 -1.00 29.18
CA ALA A 156 -6.48 -0.03 30.18
C ALA A 156 -7.47 1.13 30.39
N ALA A 157 -8.17 1.55 29.32
CA ALA A 157 -9.22 2.58 29.36
C ALA A 157 -10.56 2.05 29.85
N GLY A 158 -10.74 0.73 29.99
CA GLY A 158 -12.03 0.10 30.29
C GLY A 158 -13.04 0.26 29.14
N PHE A 159 -12.56 0.33 27.90
CA PHE A 159 -13.40 0.42 26.71
C PHE A 159 -14.04 -0.93 26.42
N GLU A 160 -15.34 -0.96 26.23
CA GLU A 160 -16.11 -2.16 25.89
C GLU A 160 -16.71 -2.01 24.48
N TYR A 161 -16.54 -3.04 23.67
CA TYR A 161 -17.12 -3.13 22.34
C TYR A 161 -17.64 -4.55 22.08
N ASP A 162 -18.87 -4.68 21.60
CA ASP A 162 -19.47 -5.96 21.23
C ASP A 162 -19.19 -6.24 19.74
N ALA A 163 -18.13 -7.02 19.49
CA ALA A 163 -17.72 -7.41 18.15
C ALA A 163 -18.54 -8.58 17.55
N SER A 164 -19.64 -9.01 18.18
CA SER A 164 -20.40 -10.19 17.75
C SER A 164 -20.95 -10.06 16.33
N ALA A 165 -21.40 -8.86 15.95
CA ALA A 165 -21.88 -8.57 14.60
C ALA A 165 -20.76 -8.70 13.55
N ASP A 166 -19.59 -8.11 13.81
CA ASP A 166 -18.43 -8.18 12.90
C ASP A 166 -17.96 -9.62 12.68
N VAL A 167 -17.92 -10.40 13.77
CA VAL A 167 -17.55 -11.82 13.74
C VAL A 167 -18.56 -12.65 12.94
N ASP A 168 -19.86 -12.35 13.08
CA ASP A 168 -20.91 -13.05 12.34
C ASP A 168 -20.89 -12.66 10.86
N ASP A 169 -20.66 -11.40 10.52
CA ASP A 169 -20.57 -10.94 9.13
C ASP A 169 -19.32 -11.47 8.45
N PHE A 170 -18.20 -11.54 9.17
CA PHE A 170 -17.01 -12.25 8.67
C PHE A 170 -17.34 -13.73 8.37
N ALA A 171 -18.00 -14.44 9.30
CA ALA A 171 -18.35 -15.84 9.08
C ALA A 171 -19.26 -16.04 7.85
N LYS A 172 -20.25 -15.17 7.64
CA LYS A 172 -21.10 -15.16 6.45
C LYS A 172 -20.29 -14.89 5.18
N SER A 173 -19.33 -13.96 5.23
CA SER A 173 -18.47 -13.67 4.08
C SER A 173 -17.66 -14.89 3.64
N ILE A 174 -17.13 -15.66 4.61
CA ILE A 174 -16.43 -16.92 4.34
C ILE A 174 -17.38 -17.97 3.74
N GLU A 175 -18.59 -18.12 4.25
CA GLU A 175 -19.58 -19.05 3.69
C GLU A 175 -19.96 -18.69 2.25
N ASN A 176 -20.18 -17.42 1.97
CA ASN A 176 -20.49 -16.92 0.63
C ASN A 176 -19.30 -17.09 -0.34
N GLY A 177 -18.08 -16.74 0.11
CA GLY A 177 -16.87 -16.94 -0.68
C GLY A 177 -16.62 -18.41 -1.02
N ALA A 178 -16.80 -19.30 -0.04
CA ALA A 178 -16.68 -20.74 -0.23
C ALA A 178 -17.71 -21.28 -1.23
N ALA A 179 -18.96 -20.82 -1.14
CA ALA A 179 -20.02 -21.19 -2.07
C ALA A 179 -19.69 -20.73 -3.51
N ASN A 180 -19.24 -19.50 -3.68
CA ASN A 180 -18.84 -18.94 -4.98
C ASN A 180 -17.64 -19.70 -5.59
N ALA A 181 -16.70 -20.15 -4.73
CA ALA A 181 -15.52 -20.91 -5.12
C ALA A 181 -15.80 -22.42 -5.30
N ASN A 182 -17.02 -22.90 -5.03
CA ASN A 182 -17.36 -24.34 -4.98
C ASN A 182 -16.46 -25.14 -4.02
N MET A 183 -16.14 -24.56 -2.87
CA MET A 183 -15.29 -25.13 -1.83
C MET A 183 -16.05 -25.34 -0.52
N SER A 184 -15.50 -26.16 0.39
CA SER A 184 -15.97 -26.11 1.79
C SER A 184 -15.49 -24.83 2.47
N ALA A 185 -16.25 -24.30 3.43
CA ALA A 185 -15.84 -23.13 4.22
C ALA A 185 -14.46 -23.34 4.90
N ALA A 186 -14.16 -24.57 5.34
CA ALA A 186 -12.88 -24.89 5.96
C ALA A 186 -11.71 -24.87 4.94
N ASP A 187 -11.92 -25.30 3.71
CA ASP A 187 -10.88 -25.27 2.67
C ASP A 187 -10.71 -23.86 2.11
N TYR A 188 -11.81 -23.12 1.94
CA TYR A 188 -11.78 -21.71 1.56
C TYR A 188 -11.00 -20.87 2.58
N LEU A 189 -11.28 -21.08 3.89
CA LEU A 189 -10.58 -20.39 4.97
C LEU A 189 -9.06 -20.65 4.94
N LYS A 190 -8.65 -21.92 4.72
CA LYS A 190 -7.24 -22.28 4.61
C LYS A 190 -6.56 -21.69 3.38
N SER A 191 -7.26 -21.61 2.27
CA SER A 191 -6.71 -20.99 1.05
C SER A 191 -6.56 -19.49 1.18
N SER A 192 -7.43 -18.84 1.98
CA SER A 192 -7.43 -17.39 2.16
C SER A 192 -6.53 -16.89 3.28
N TYR A 193 -6.29 -17.72 4.33
CA TYR A 193 -5.60 -17.28 5.56
C TYR A 193 -4.55 -18.27 6.08
N GLY A 194 -4.12 -19.22 5.24
CA GLY A 194 -3.07 -20.19 5.58
C GLY A 194 -3.60 -21.50 6.15
N ILE A 195 -2.75 -22.53 6.06
CA ILE A 195 -3.13 -23.92 6.34
C ILE A 195 -3.53 -24.20 7.79
N LEU A 196 -3.15 -23.32 8.72
CA LEU A 196 -3.47 -23.42 10.15
C LEU A 196 -4.75 -22.67 10.53
N ALA A 197 -5.39 -21.98 9.58
CA ALA A 197 -6.63 -21.24 9.80
C ALA A 197 -7.79 -22.21 10.09
N THR A 198 -8.51 -21.89 11.16
CA THR A 198 -9.80 -22.51 11.52
C THR A 198 -10.79 -21.42 11.87
N MET A 199 -12.08 -21.67 11.67
CA MET A 199 -13.11 -20.66 11.95
C MET A 199 -13.00 -20.07 13.36
N ASP A 200 -12.81 -20.91 14.38
CA ASP A 200 -12.72 -20.47 15.78
C ASP A 200 -11.51 -19.53 16.01
N LYS A 201 -10.36 -19.85 15.40
CA LYS A 201 -9.15 -19.01 15.51
C LYS A 201 -9.33 -17.68 14.81
N VAL A 202 -9.81 -17.72 13.56
CA VAL A 202 -9.95 -16.50 12.75
C VAL A 202 -11.02 -15.58 13.34
N LYS A 203 -12.12 -16.14 13.87
CA LYS A 203 -13.12 -15.36 14.63
C LYS A 203 -12.51 -14.60 15.80
N ALA A 204 -11.61 -15.23 16.56
CA ALA A 204 -10.91 -14.55 17.66
C ALA A 204 -9.97 -13.42 17.17
N TYR A 205 -9.35 -13.58 15.99
CA TYR A 205 -8.51 -12.51 15.40
C TYR A 205 -9.36 -11.36 14.85
N VAL A 206 -10.50 -11.67 14.25
CA VAL A 206 -11.49 -10.66 13.82
C VAL A 206 -11.99 -9.87 15.04
N GLU A 207 -12.45 -10.56 16.08
CA GLU A 207 -12.89 -9.92 17.33
C GLU A 207 -11.86 -8.94 17.88
N LYS A 208 -10.58 -9.37 17.98
CA LYS A 208 -9.47 -8.53 18.43
C LYS A 208 -9.29 -7.30 17.53
N SER A 209 -9.30 -7.50 16.22
CA SER A 209 -9.16 -6.39 15.26
C SER A 209 -10.34 -5.43 15.31
N SER A 210 -11.57 -5.93 15.50
CA SER A 210 -12.77 -5.09 15.64
C SER A 210 -12.72 -4.24 16.89
N ILE A 211 -12.28 -4.80 18.03
CA ILE A 211 -12.09 -4.03 19.28
C ILE A 211 -11.03 -2.94 19.06
N ALA A 212 -9.88 -3.28 18.44
CA ALA A 212 -8.83 -2.32 18.15
C ALA A 212 -9.32 -1.18 17.27
N THR A 213 -10.07 -1.50 16.21
CA THR A 213 -10.65 -0.52 15.28
C THR A 213 -11.70 0.35 15.96
N ALA A 214 -12.60 -0.24 16.73
CA ALA A 214 -13.62 0.51 17.47
C ALA A 214 -13.00 1.48 18.49
N TYR A 215 -11.95 1.03 19.18
CA TYR A 215 -11.22 1.90 20.10
C TYR A 215 -10.49 3.04 19.35
N TYR A 216 -9.80 2.72 18.24
CA TYR A 216 -9.18 3.74 17.39
C TYR A 216 -10.19 4.81 16.97
N ASN A 217 -11.34 4.40 16.44
CA ASN A 217 -12.40 5.32 16.01
C ASN A 217 -12.91 6.16 17.19
N SER A 218 -13.05 5.59 18.38
CA SER A 218 -13.48 6.35 19.58
C SER A 218 -12.48 7.43 19.99
N ILE A 219 -11.18 7.20 19.79
CA ILE A 219 -10.13 8.19 20.04
C ILE A 219 -10.14 9.26 18.94
N GLU A 220 -10.31 8.83 17.68
CA GLU A 220 -10.43 9.75 16.54
C GLU A 220 -11.61 10.71 16.70
N ASP A 221 -12.79 10.18 17.06
CA ASP A 221 -14.00 10.98 17.31
C ASP A 221 -13.84 11.94 18.49
N ALA A 222 -13.09 11.52 19.53
CA ALA A 222 -12.78 12.36 20.69
C ALA A 222 -11.65 13.38 20.43
N THR A 223 -10.95 13.28 19.29
CA THR A 223 -9.83 14.16 18.97
C THR A 223 -10.33 15.51 18.50
N GLU A 224 -10.26 16.52 19.37
CA GLU A 224 -10.62 17.89 19.03
C GLU A 224 -9.52 18.55 18.18
N ILE A 225 -9.94 19.24 17.14
CA ILE A 225 -9.11 20.15 16.33
C ILE A 225 -9.67 21.57 16.56
N THR A 226 -8.82 22.49 16.97
CA THR A 226 -9.22 23.86 17.27
C THR A 226 -9.10 24.78 16.06
N ASP A 227 -9.90 25.85 16.01
CA ASP A 227 -9.80 26.88 14.98
C ASP A 227 -8.39 27.50 14.90
N GLU A 228 -7.68 27.60 16.04
CA GLU A 228 -6.30 28.10 16.10
C GLU A 228 -5.35 27.16 15.39
N GLU A 229 -5.44 25.84 15.63
CA GLU A 229 -4.62 24.84 14.94
C GLU A 229 -4.87 24.85 13.42
N VAL A 230 -6.13 24.98 12.99
CA VAL A 230 -6.49 25.09 11.57
C VAL A 230 -5.90 26.35 10.95
N SER A 231 -6.01 27.50 11.63
CA SER A 231 -5.46 28.77 11.17
C SER A 231 -3.94 28.75 11.07
N ASP A 232 -3.26 28.23 12.09
CA ASP A 232 -1.80 28.14 12.11
C ASP A 232 -1.29 27.21 10.99
N TYR A 233 -1.95 26.06 10.82
CA TYR A 233 -1.59 25.12 9.76
C TYR A 233 -1.81 25.73 8.35
N TYR A 234 -2.93 26.47 8.16
CA TYR A 234 -3.16 27.20 6.91
C TYR A 234 -2.07 28.23 6.66
N ASP A 235 -1.71 29.03 7.68
CA ASP A 235 -0.70 30.08 7.54
C ASP A 235 0.68 29.54 7.13
N GLU A 236 1.04 28.35 7.59
CA GLU A 236 2.26 27.63 7.21
C GLU A 236 2.17 26.95 5.83
N ASN A 237 0.97 26.65 5.35
CA ASN A 237 0.74 25.81 4.17
C ASN A 237 -0.13 26.47 3.09
N LYS A 238 -0.21 27.79 3.02
CA LYS A 238 -1.08 28.57 2.11
C LYS A 238 -1.05 28.12 0.67
N ASP A 239 0.12 27.78 0.17
CA ASP A 239 0.31 27.31 -1.21
C ASP A 239 -0.51 26.07 -1.58
N ASN A 240 -0.89 25.25 -0.60
CA ASN A 240 -1.66 24.03 -0.82
C ASN A 240 -3.18 24.30 -0.82
N TYR A 241 -3.61 25.40 -0.21
CA TYR A 241 -5.03 25.70 0.02
C TYR A 241 -5.54 26.89 -0.78
N ASP A 242 -4.68 27.85 -1.10
CA ASP A 242 -5.03 28.96 -1.99
C ASP A 242 -5.31 28.50 -3.40
N SER A 243 -6.04 29.34 -4.11
CA SER A 243 -6.31 29.24 -5.53
C SER A 243 -5.77 30.46 -6.25
N VAL A 244 -5.50 30.33 -7.53
CA VAL A 244 -5.10 31.43 -8.40
C VAL A 244 -5.99 31.51 -9.63
N ASP A 245 -6.27 32.76 -10.01
CA ASP A 245 -6.84 33.08 -11.32
C ASP A 245 -5.73 33.67 -12.20
N TYR A 246 -5.62 33.18 -13.43
CA TYR A 246 -4.58 33.63 -14.35
C TYR A 246 -4.97 33.40 -15.81
N LEU A 247 -4.26 34.10 -16.72
CA LEU A 247 -4.27 33.79 -18.15
C LEU A 247 -2.98 33.10 -18.53
N ALA A 248 -3.06 32.18 -19.49
CA ALA A 248 -1.90 31.49 -20.03
C ALA A 248 -2.01 31.32 -21.56
N CYS A 249 -0.91 31.55 -22.25
CA CYS A 249 -0.76 31.30 -23.68
C CYS A 249 0.44 30.38 -23.90
N LYS A 250 0.21 29.18 -24.44
CA LYS A 250 1.26 28.24 -24.81
C LYS A 250 1.75 28.50 -26.22
N ILE A 251 3.04 28.69 -26.35
CA ILE A 251 3.75 28.87 -27.62
C ILE A 251 4.72 27.71 -27.78
N ALA A 252 4.31 26.68 -28.50
CA ALA A 252 5.12 25.50 -28.77
C ALA A 252 6.24 25.81 -29.78
N ALA A 253 7.38 25.19 -29.57
CA ALA A 253 8.45 25.21 -30.56
C ALA A 253 8.09 24.30 -31.75
N ASP A 254 8.38 24.75 -32.95
CA ASP A 254 8.18 23.97 -34.19
C ASP A 254 9.33 22.96 -34.33
N MET A 255 9.20 21.86 -33.61
CA MET A 255 10.24 20.84 -33.57
C MET A 255 10.38 20.13 -34.90
N PRO A 256 11.63 19.79 -35.33
CA PRO A 256 11.85 19.02 -36.54
C PRO A 256 11.13 17.66 -36.43
N GLU A 257 10.40 17.28 -37.49
CA GLU A 257 9.72 15.98 -37.54
C GLU A 257 10.74 14.86 -37.31
N THR A 258 10.53 14.07 -36.26
CA THR A 258 11.22 12.80 -36.10
C THR A 258 10.65 11.85 -37.14
N GLU A 259 11.44 11.44 -38.11
CA GLU A 259 11.12 10.27 -38.94
C GLU A 259 11.09 9.05 -38.00
N THR A 260 9.97 8.89 -37.28
CA THR A 260 9.62 7.62 -36.68
C THR A 260 9.26 6.69 -37.81
N GLY A 261 10.22 5.82 -38.18
CA GLY A 261 9.93 4.69 -39.06
C GLY A 261 8.84 3.84 -38.45
N ALA A 262 7.59 4.21 -38.73
CA ALA A 262 6.46 3.31 -38.57
C ALA A 262 6.65 2.19 -39.60
N ALA A 263 7.12 1.04 -39.17
CA ALA A 263 7.03 -0.18 -39.93
C ALA A 263 5.54 -0.53 -40.06
N GLU A 264 4.86 0.04 -41.05
CA GLU A 264 3.65 -0.57 -41.59
C GLU A 264 4.07 -1.91 -42.23
N GLU A 265 3.66 -2.99 -41.62
CA GLU A 265 3.62 -4.32 -42.21
C GLU A 265 2.71 -4.33 -43.44
N THR A 266 3.24 -3.87 -44.59
CA THR A 266 2.62 -4.18 -45.89
C THR A 266 3.29 -5.44 -46.44
N THR A 267 2.55 -6.54 -46.41
CA THR A 267 2.85 -7.73 -47.22
C THR A 267 2.92 -7.42 -48.69
N ALA A 268 4.12 -7.44 -49.27
CA ALA A 268 4.34 -7.57 -50.73
C ALA A 268 5.69 -8.26 -50.99
N PRO A 269 5.87 -8.96 -52.13
CA PRO A 269 6.73 -10.13 -52.24
C PRO A 269 8.21 -9.79 -52.45
N GLU A 270 9.03 -10.73 -51.97
CA GLU A 270 10.49 -10.78 -52.12
C GLU A 270 10.97 -10.46 -53.54
N THR A 271 11.81 -9.45 -53.67
CA THR A 271 12.84 -9.40 -54.73
C THR A 271 14.14 -8.89 -54.11
N GLU A 272 15.19 -9.66 -54.34
CA GLU A 272 16.54 -9.47 -53.85
C GLU A 272 17.21 -8.14 -54.20
N THR A 273 18.18 -7.79 -53.33
CA THR A 273 19.26 -6.79 -53.48
C THR A 273 18.91 -5.33 -53.15
N GLY A 274 19.14 -4.98 -51.88
CA GLY A 274 19.38 -3.63 -51.42
C GLY A 274 20.25 -3.69 -50.16
N GLU A 275 21.54 -3.41 -50.29
CA GLU A 275 22.44 -3.14 -49.17
C GLU A 275 21.85 -1.98 -48.37
N THR A 276 21.35 -2.22 -47.16
CA THR A 276 21.02 -1.16 -46.22
C THR A 276 22.36 -0.59 -45.75
N GLU A 277 22.76 0.54 -46.30
CA GLU A 277 23.91 1.31 -45.82
C GLU A 277 23.62 1.71 -44.37
N THR A 278 24.21 0.99 -43.45
CA THR A 278 24.25 1.39 -42.02
C THR A 278 25.17 2.60 -41.92
N LEU A 279 24.58 3.75 -41.58
CA LEU A 279 25.34 4.98 -41.33
C LEU A 279 26.48 4.71 -40.34
N SER A 280 27.65 5.29 -40.62
CA SER A 280 28.78 5.24 -39.72
C SER A 280 28.49 5.97 -38.41
N GLU A 281 29.17 5.65 -37.33
CA GLU A 281 28.98 6.31 -36.01
C GLU A 281 29.27 7.83 -36.10
N GLU A 282 30.12 8.27 -37.02
CA GLU A 282 30.44 9.67 -37.30
C GLU A 282 29.27 10.39 -38.03
N GLU A 283 28.60 9.71 -38.94
CA GLU A 283 27.40 10.23 -39.64
C GLU A 283 26.20 10.29 -38.71
N LYS A 284 26.01 9.30 -37.84
CA LYS A 284 24.97 9.34 -36.78
C LYS A 284 25.19 10.48 -35.81
N ALA A 285 26.43 10.67 -35.32
CA ALA A 285 26.77 11.77 -34.43
C ALA A 285 26.59 13.15 -35.11
N ALA A 286 26.88 13.26 -36.43
CA ALA A 286 26.63 14.49 -37.17
C ALA A 286 25.12 14.78 -37.33
N GLN A 287 24.29 13.76 -37.63
CA GLN A 287 22.83 13.90 -37.72
C GLN A 287 22.22 14.26 -36.36
N GLU A 288 22.70 13.66 -35.29
CA GLU A 288 22.22 13.98 -33.93
C GLU A 288 22.60 15.41 -33.55
N ALA A 289 23.80 15.87 -33.88
CA ALA A 289 24.22 17.24 -33.65
C ALA A 289 23.40 18.26 -34.48
N GLU A 290 23.10 17.95 -35.77
CA GLU A 290 22.26 18.79 -36.62
C GLU A 290 20.81 18.85 -36.11
N LYS A 291 20.25 17.72 -35.70
CA LYS A 291 18.93 17.63 -35.05
C LYS A 291 18.87 18.48 -33.79
N LYS A 292 19.83 18.33 -32.89
CA LYS A 292 19.91 19.12 -31.67
C LYS A 292 20.02 20.63 -31.95
N ALA A 293 20.79 21.03 -32.93
CA ALA A 293 20.89 22.44 -33.33
C ALA A 293 19.56 22.98 -33.89
N ALA A 294 18.80 22.16 -34.63
CA ALA A 294 17.48 22.51 -35.10
C ALA A 294 16.45 22.63 -33.97
N GLU A 295 16.48 21.72 -33.00
CA GLU A 295 15.64 21.76 -31.79
C GLU A 295 15.95 23.03 -30.97
N GLU A 296 17.22 23.34 -30.75
CA GLU A 296 17.64 24.58 -30.06
C GLU A 296 17.16 25.83 -30.80
N ALA A 297 17.26 25.85 -32.13
CA ALA A 297 16.79 26.96 -32.94
C ALA A 297 15.26 27.12 -32.88
N ALA A 298 14.50 26.01 -32.87
CA ALA A 298 13.05 26.02 -32.69
C ALA A 298 12.63 26.59 -31.34
N MET A 299 13.32 26.19 -30.26
CA MET A 299 13.09 26.73 -28.91
C MET A 299 13.40 28.23 -28.83
N ILE A 300 14.50 28.69 -29.48
CA ILE A 300 14.84 30.13 -29.55
C ILE A 300 13.72 30.89 -30.25
N ALA A 301 13.22 30.39 -31.39
CA ALA A 301 12.15 31.06 -32.13
C ALA A 301 10.82 31.11 -31.34
N ALA A 302 10.50 30.06 -30.59
CA ALA A 302 9.34 30.05 -29.72
C ALA A 302 9.49 31.06 -28.56
N LYS A 303 10.70 31.17 -28.00
CA LYS A 303 11.00 32.19 -26.99
C LYS A 303 10.85 33.61 -27.50
N GLU A 304 11.41 33.91 -28.69
CA GLU A 304 11.29 35.22 -29.33
C GLU A 304 9.82 35.63 -29.52
N LYS A 305 8.96 34.69 -29.97
CA LYS A 305 7.51 34.93 -30.07
C LYS A 305 6.85 35.19 -28.72
N ALA A 306 7.25 34.42 -27.67
CA ALA A 306 6.73 34.60 -26.33
C ALA A 306 7.12 35.98 -25.74
N ASP A 307 8.38 36.39 -25.95
CA ASP A 307 8.88 37.70 -25.53
C ASP A 307 8.17 38.83 -26.30
N GLU A 308 7.94 38.66 -27.62
CA GLU A 308 7.19 39.61 -28.47
C GLU A 308 5.74 39.77 -28.00
N MET A 309 5.06 38.68 -27.63
CA MET A 309 3.74 38.75 -27.02
C MET A 309 3.79 39.49 -25.68
N LEU A 310 4.74 39.15 -24.80
CA LEU A 310 4.90 39.76 -23.49
C LEU A 310 5.05 41.29 -23.56
N GLU A 311 5.86 41.79 -24.53
CA GLU A 311 6.08 43.24 -24.73
C GLU A 311 4.81 44.01 -25.13
N GLN A 312 3.81 43.33 -25.69
CA GLN A 312 2.56 43.93 -26.14
C GLN A 312 1.45 43.89 -25.06
N ILE A 313 1.68 43.15 -23.97
CA ILE A 313 0.70 43.03 -22.88
C ILE A 313 0.77 44.28 -22.00
N SER A 314 -0.37 44.96 -21.85
CA SER A 314 -0.54 46.12 -20.96
C SER A 314 -1.55 45.88 -19.86
N ASP A 315 -2.48 44.98 -20.08
CA ASP A 315 -3.57 44.61 -19.19
C ASP A 315 -4.18 43.26 -19.61
N GLU A 316 -5.15 42.77 -18.85
CA GLU A 316 -5.85 41.51 -19.07
C GLU A 316 -6.51 41.45 -20.46
N SER A 317 -7.19 42.54 -20.89
CA SER A 317 -7.85 42.59 -22.18
C SER A 317 -6.88 42.55 -23.36
N SER A 318 -5.69 43.14 -23.24
CA SER A 318 -4.65 43.06 -24.25
C SER A 318 -4.10 41.64 -24.38
N PHE A 319 -3.95 40.91 -23.29
CA PHE A 319 -3.56 39.49 -23.30
C PHE A 319 -4.60 38.64 -24.06
N GLU A 320 -5.90 38.81 -23.70
CA GLU A 320 -7.00 38.08 -24.35
C GLU A 320 -7.04 38.32 -25.88
N ASN A 321 -6.80 39.55 -26.30
CA ASN A 321 -6.77 39.90 -27.72
C ASN A 321 -5.57 39.30 -28.47
N LEU A 322 -4.41 39.20 -27.84
CA LEU A 322 -3.20 38.63 -28.39
C LEU A 322 -3.24 37.11 -28.48
N TYR A 323 -3.99 36.45 -27.58
CA TYR A 323 -4.02 34.99 -27.45
C TYR A 323 -4.27 34.28 -28.80
N ALA A 324 -5.24 34.74 -29.58
CA ALA A 324 -5.60 34.10 -30.85
C ALA A 324 -4.48 34.15 -31.91
N ASP A 325 -3.61 35.14 -31.82
CA ASP A 325 -2.51 35.33 -32.79
C ASP A 325 -1.25 34.53 -32.41
N TYR A 326 -1.08 34.23 -31.10
CA TYR A 326 0.13 33.58 -30.58
C TYR A 326 -0.06 32.14 -30.12
N ALA A 327 -1.27 31.75 -29.66
CA ALA A 327 -1.51 30.41 -29.16
C ALA A 327 -1.28 29.33 -30.21
N THR A 328 -0.46 28.36 -29.90
CA THR A 328 -0.17 27.21 -30.76
C THR A 328 -0.94 25.95 -30.36
N ASP A 329 -1.54 25.95 -29.19
CA ASP A 329 -2.27 24.80 -28.65
C ASP A 329 -3.64 25.26 -28.09
N ALA A 330 -4.68 24.98 -28.87
CA ALA A 330 -6.06 25.34 -28.50
C ALA A 330 -6.62 24.51 -27.30
N ALA A 331 -5.93 23.44 -26.88
CA ALA A 331 -6.30 22.66 -25.72
C ALA A 331 -5.91 23.36 -24.40
N VAL A 332 -5.02 24.34 -24.44
CA VAL A 332 -4.70 25.19 -23.29
C VAL A 332 -5.72 26.31 -23.22
N GLU A 333 -6.61 26.22 -22.26
CA GLU A 333 -7.61 27.30 -22.03
C GLU A 333 -6.91 28.62 -21.66
N LEU A 334 -7.34 29.69 -22.33
CA LEU A 334 -6.83 31.04 -22.10
C LEU A 334 -6.92 31.46 -20.63
N ARG A 335 -8.07 31.25 -20.00
CA ARG A 335 -8.35 31.67 -18.62
C ARG A 335 -8.49 30.45 -17.71
N LYS A 336 -7.75 30.46 -16.62
CA LYS A 336 -7.86 29.51 -15.53
C LYS A 336 -8.37 30.24 -14.29
N THR A 337 -9.40 29.69 -13.68
CA THR A 337 -9.97 30.19 -12.43
C THR A 337 -9.95 29.09 -11.38
N ASN A 338 -9.80 29.48 -10.13
CA ASN A 338 -9.77 28.59 -8.97
C ASN A 338 -8.74 27.44 -9.12
N ALA A 339 -7.59 27.75 -9.73
CA ALA A 339 -6.56 26.74 -9.99
C ALA A 339 -5.71 26.51 -8.75
N LYS A 340 -5.62 25.24 -8.32
CA LYS A 340 -4.73 24.84 -7.22
C LYS A 340 -3.31 24.63 -7.75
N LYS A 341 -2.29 24.94 -6.91
CA LYS A 341 -0.88 24.82 -7.27
C LYS A 341 -0.52 23.44 -7.84
N SER A 342 -1.07 22.38 -7.27
CA SER A 342 -0.83 20.99 -7.69
C SER A 342 -1.40 20.64 -9.07
N SER A 343 -2.40 21.38 -9.55
CA SER A 343 -3.04 21.15 -10.86
C SER A 343 -2.41 21.94 -12.00
N ILE A 344 -1.47 22.84 -11.70
CA ILE A 344 -0.87 23.74 -12.70
C ILE A 344 0.32 23.06 -13.35
N SER A 345 0.27 22.94 -14.69
CA SER A 345 1.35 22.43 -15.52
C SER A 345 1.71 23.42 -16.60
N PRO A 346 3.01 23.63 -16.91
CA PRO A 346 4.17 23.01 -16.24
C PRO A 346 4.41 23.57 -14.83
N THR A 347 5.11 22.81 -13.99
CA THR A 347 5.37 23.16 -12.57
C THR A 347 5.95 24.57 -12.38
N GLY A 348 6.77 25.04 -13.31
CA GLY A 348 7.35 26.39 -13.28
C GLY A 348 6.29 27.51 -13.30
N VAL A 349 5.16 27.30 -13.99
CA VAL A 349 4.03 28.25 -13.99
C VAL A 349 3.41 28.30 -12.60
N GLY A 350 3.13 27.12 -12.00
CA GLY A 350 2.60 27.06 -10.64
C GLY A 350 3.53 27.69 -9.59
N GLN A 351 4.84 27.44 -9.69
CA GLN A 351 5.82 28.07 -8.81
C GLN A 351 5.82 29.59 -8.89
N TRP A 352 5.76 30.12 -10.12
CA TRP A 352 5.74 31.57 -10.33
C TRP A 352 4.44 32.20 -9.85
N LEU A 353 3.28 31.61 -10.12
CA LEU A 353 1.97 32.11 -9.71
C LEU A 353 1.80 32.17 -8.19
N PHE A 354 2.39 31.20 -7.46
CA PHE A 354 2.30 31.13 -5.99
C PHE A 354 3.44 31.84 -5.25
N ASP A 355 4.34 32.52 -5.96
CA ASP A 355 5.33 33.37 -5.30
C ASP A 355 4.64 34.50 -4.55
N SER A 356 4.98 34.67 -3.28
CA SER A 356 4.38 35.67 -2.38
C SER A 356 4.57 37.14 -2.84
N ALA A 357 5.48 37.38 -3.78
CA ALA A 357 5.73 38.72 -4.36
C ALA A 357 4.77 39.06 -5.50
N ARG A 358 3.94 38.12 -5.99
CA ARG A 358 3.03 38.34 -7.13
C ARG A 358 2.01 39.44 -6.82
N GLN A 359 1.77 40.29 -7.84
CA GLN A 359 0.74 41.30 -7.84
C GLN A 359 -0.15 41.18 -9.07
N ALA A 360 -1.42 41.55 -8.92
CA ALA A 360 -2.34 41.56 -10.08
C ALA A 360 -1.75 42.37 -11.24
N GLY A 361 -1.75 41.77 -12.43
CA GLY A 361 -1.16 42.35 -13.60
C GLY A 361 0.30 41.94 -13.87
N ASP A 362 0.94 41.20 -12.97
CA ASP A 362 2.28 40.65 -13.23
C ASP A 362 2.24 39.66 -14.39
N THR A 363 3.26 39.76 -15.24
CA THR A 363 3.41 38.88 -16.41
C THR A 363 4.80 38.29 -16.51
N THR A 364 4.91 37.12 -17.13
CA THR A 364 6.19 36.44 -17.36
C THR A 364 6.15 35.50 -18.54
N VAL A 365 7.33 35.07 -18.98
CA VAL A 365 7.54 33.96 -19.91
C VAL A 365 8.21 32.82 -19.14
N ILE A 366 7.64 31.62 -19.20
CA ILE A 366 8.15 30.43 -18.54
C ILE A 366 8.41 29.32 -19.56
N GLU A 367 9.60 28.73 -19.51
CA GLU A 367 9.99 27.63 -20.36
C GLU A 367 9.38 26.31 -19.84
N ASP A 368 8.82 25.54 -20.75
CA ASP A 368 8.43 24.14 -20.56
C ASP A 368 9.37 23.24 -21.35
N THR A 369 10.43 22.80 -20.69
CA THR A 369 11.45 21.93 -21.31
C THR A 369 10.90 20.55 -21.68
N THR A 370 9.87 20.08 -20.97
CA THR A 370 9.24 18.78 -21.24
C THR A 370 8.29 18.85 -22.42
N GLY A 371 7.53 19.92 -22.52
CA GLY A 371 6.55 20.16 -23.58
C GLY A 371 7.12 20.92 -24.79
N ASN A 372 8.42 21.22 -24.79
CA ASN A 372 9.09 22.01 -25.85
C ASN A 372 8.31 23.28 -26.18
N ALA A 373 8.03 24.10 -25.21
CA ALA A 373 7.17 25.25 -25.33
C ALA A 373 7.59 26.38 -24.37
N TYR A 374 7.05 27.56 -24.61
CA TYR A 374 7.04 28.67 -23.68
C TYR A 374 5.60 29.02 -23.29
N TYR A 375 5.39 29.39 -22.04
CA TYR A 375 4.12 29.90 -21.54
C TYR A 375 4.27 31.37 -21.24
N VAL A 376 3.44 32.21 -21.88
CA VAL A 376 3.22 33.58 -21.45
C VAL A 376 2.11 33.58 -20.44
N VAL A 377 2.36 34.11 -19.25
CA VAL A 377 1.45 34.03 -18.11
C VAL A 377 1.13 35.44 -17.60
N TYR A 378 -0.13 35.69 -17.29
CA TYR A 378 -0.64 36.91 -16.67
C TYR A 378 -1.35 36.56 -15.37
N PHE A 379 -0.86 37.07 -14.22
CA PHE A 379 -1.42 36.84 -12.91
C PHE A 379 -2.61 37.77 -12.68
N ILE A 380 -3.77 37.22 -12.28
CA ILE A 380 -4.98 37.98 -11.98
C ILE A 380 -5.12 38.13 -10.47
N ASP A 381 -5.25 37.03 -9.73
CA ASP A 381 -5.44 37.07 -8.26
C ASP A 381 -5.00 35.75 -7.63
N ARG A 382 -4.71 35.81 -6.33
CA ARG A 382 -4.52 34.65 -5.44
C ARG A 382 -5.38 34.84 -4.21
N TYR A 383 -6.19 33.85 -3.90
CA TYR A 383 -7.18 33.92 -2.83
C TYR A 383 -7.44 32.54 -2.22
N LEU A 384 -7.94 32.54 -0.98
CA LEU A 384 -8.51 31.36 -0.36
C LEU A 384 -9.94 31.18 -0.88
N ASP A 385 -10.26 29.99 -1.40
CA ASP A 385 -11.60 29.68 -1.86
C ASP A 385 -12.50 29.33 -0.65
N HIS A 386 -13.49 30.16 -0.40
CA HIS A 386 -14.47 30.02 0.67
C HIS A 386 -15.71 29.18 0.30
N ALA A 387 -15.59 28.36 -0.76
CA ALA A 387 -16.66 27.44 -1.13
C ALA A 387 -16.96 26.45 0.02
N LYS A 388 -18.21 26.41 0.40
CA LYS A 388 -18.68 25.48 1.43
C LYS A 388 -18.80 24.07 0.86
N THR A 389 -18.62 23.10 1.74
CA THR A 389 -19.02 21.71 1.53
C THR A 389 -20.48 21.52 1.93
N VAL A 390 -21.04 20.40 1.56
CA VAL A 390 -22.42 20.04 1.89
C VAL A 390 -22.51 18.62 2.43
N ASP A 391 -23.49 18.40 3.30
CA ASP A 391 -23.84 17.08 3.80
C ASP A 391 -25.11 16.59 3.11
N VAL A 392 -25.10 15.34 2.69
CA VAL A 392 -26.21 14.72 1.94
C VAL A 392 -26.38 13.26 2.32
N ARG A 393 -27.62 12.80 2.47
CA ARG A 393 -27.94 11.37 2.49
C ARG A 393 -28.48 10.94 1.14
N HIS A 394 -28.17 9.71 0.74
CA HIS A 394 -28.77 9.15 -0.45
C HIS A 394 -29.03 7.63 -0.34
N ILE A 395 -29.96 7.16 -1.17
CA ILE A 395 -30.24 5.74 -1.36
C ILE A 395 -30.02 5.43 -2.84
N LEU A 396 -28.99 4.65 -3.15
CA LEU A 396 -28.71 4.22 -4.52
C LEU A 396 -29.46 2.94 -4.85
N ILE A 397 -30.19 2.96 -5.96
CA ILE A 397 -30.71 1.77 -6.61
C ILE A 397 -30.03 1.65 -7.97
N ARG A 398 -29.19 0.64 -8.14
CA ARG A 398 -28.38 0.45 -9.35
C ARG A 398 -29.26 0.03 -10.53
N SER A 399 -28.94 0.56 -11.71
CA SER A 399 -29.62 0.23 -12.97
C SER A 399 -28.77 -0.67 -13.87
N SER A 400 -27.83 -1.44 -13.31
CA SER A 400 -27.01 -2.36 -14.08
C SER A 400 -27.79 -3.63 -14.44
N ALA A 401 -27.83 -3.97 -15.74
CA ALA A 401 -28.41 -5.22 -16.21
C ALA A 401 -27.40 -6.37 -16.15
N GLU A 402 -27.87 -7.55 -15.80
CA GLU A 402 -27.06 -8.77 -15.98
C GLU A 402 -27.03 -9.12 -17.47
N THR A 403 -25.90 -8.92 -18.12
CA THR A 403 -25.67 -9.27 -19.52
C THR A 403 -24.62 -10.35 -19.66
N THR A 404 -24.80 -11.23 -20.65
CA THR A 404 -23.82 -12.28 -20.99
C THR A 404 -23.23 -12.03 -22.38
N ASP A 405 -22.10 -12.64 -22.69
CA ASP A 405 -21.47 -12.52 -24.00
C ASP A 405 -22.30 -13.18 -25.13
N GLU A 406 -23.23 -14.07 -24.78
CA GLU A 406 -24.13 -14.74 -25.72
C GLU A 406 -25.32 -13.87 -26.14
N MET A 407 -25.62 -12.80 -25.42
CA MET A 407 -26.72 -11.87 -25.74
C MET A 407 -26.37 -11.00 -26.94
N THR A 408 -27.35 -10.83 -27.83
CA THR A 408 -27.26 -9.86 -28.94
C THR A 408 -27.26 -8.42 -28.42
N GLY A 409 -26.81 -7.47 -29.23
CA GLY A 409 -26.84 -6.05 -28.86
C GLY A 409 -28.26 -5.54 -28.53
N GLU A 410 -29.31 -6.04 -29.20
CA GLU A 410 -30.71 -5.69 -28.93
C GLU A 410 -31.21 -6.28 -27.61
N GLU A 411 -30.82 -7.52 -27.29
CA GLU A 411 -31.12 -8.15 -26.00
C GLU A 411 -30.44 -7.43 -24.83
N LYS A 412 -29.18 -7.04 -25.00
CA LYS A 412 -28.43 -6.23 -23.99
C LYS A 412 -29.13 -4.88 -23.78
N ALA A 413 -29.44 -4.15 -24.84
CA ALA A 413 -30.13 -2.86 -24.74
C ALA A 413 -31.51 -2.98 -24.08
N THR A 414 -32.26 -4.05 -24.38
CA THR A 414 -33.55 -4.31 -23.74
C THR A 414 -33.41 -4.65 -22.26
N ALA A 415 -32.37 -5.41 -21.89
CA ALA A 415 -32.08 -5.74 -20.49
C ALA A 415 -31.71 -4.48 -19.70
N GLU A 416 -30.87 -3.60 -20.28
CA GLU A 416 -30.49 -2.31 -19.68
C GLU A 416 -31.69 -1.38 -19.48
N GLU A 417 -32.60 -1.29 -20.49
CA GLU A 417 -33.84 -0.48 -20.38
C GLU A 417 -34.74 -1.01 -19.28
N ASN A 418 -34.91 -2.33 -19.18
CA ASN A 418 -35.73 -2.95 -18.15
C ASN A 418 -35.10 -2.73 -16.75
N ALA A 419 -33.80 -2.97 -16.57
CA ALA A 419 -33.10 -2.74 -15.31
C ALA A 419 -33.22 -1.28 -14.84
N LYS A 420 -33.13 -0.34 -15.78
CA LYS A 420 -33.32 1.08 -15.52
C LYS A 420 -34.75 1.41 -15.08
N ALA A 421 -35.74 0.82 -15.72
CA ALA A 421 -37.17 1.00 -15.37
C ALA A 421 -37.47 0.41 -13.98
N GLU A 422 -36.95 -0.78 -13.68
CA GLU A 422 -37.10 -1.44 -12.38
C GLU A 422 -36.41 -0.63 -11.26
N ALA A 423 -35.17 -0.16 -11.48
CA ALA A 423 -34.45 0.68 -10.53
C ALA A 423 -35.22 1.97 -10.22
N LYS A 424 -35.76 2.61 -11.26
CA LYS A 424 -36.59 3.82 -11.09
C LYS A 424 -37.84 3.54 -10.26
N GLN A 425 -38.57 2.48 -10.57
CA GLN A 425 -39.76 2.10 -9.82
C GLN A 425 -39.44 1.85 -8.35
N LYS A 426 -38.35 1.10 -8.05
CA LYS A 426 -37.92 0.82 -6.69
C LYS A 426 -37.54 2.10 -5.94
N ALA A 427 -36.82 3.02 -6.59
CA ALA A 427 -36.49 4.32 -6.00
C ALA A 427 -37.75 5.15 -5.69
N GLU A 428 -38.74 5.16 -6.60
CA GLU A 428 -40.02 5.83 -6.38
C GLU A 428 -40.84 5.20 -5.23
N GLU A 429 -40.79 3.88 -5.08
CA GLU A 429 -41.46 3.15 -3.98
C GLU A 429 -40.80 3.51 -2.63
N ILE A 430 -39.46 3.48 -2.53
CA ILE A 430 -38.74 3.86 -1.31
C ILE A 430 -38.99 5.33 -0.95
N TYR A 431 -38.94 6.21 -1.94
CA TYR A 431 -39.25 7.63 -1.74
C TYR A 431 -40.69 7.86 -1.25
N ALA A 432 -41.65 7.13 -1.80
CA ALA A 432 -43.05 7.18 -1.37
C ALA A 432 -43.20 6.61 0.06
N GLU A 433 -42.51 5.53 0.39
CA GLU A 433 -42.48 4.96 1.74
C GLU A 433 -42.02 5.99 2.75
N TRP A 434 -40.84 6.64 2.50
CA TRP A 434 -40.34 7.69 3.35
C TRP A 434 -41.32 8.86 3.50
N LYS A 435 -41.86 9.37 2.38
CA LYS A 435 -42.80 10.51 2.38
C LYS A 435 -44.13 10.24 3.11
N ASN A 436 -44.60 9.00 3.10
CA ASN A 436 -45.85 8.58 3.75
C ASN A 436 -45.63 8.11 5.19
N GLY A 437 -44.35 7.90 5.59
CA GLY A 437 -43.92 7.56 6.94
C GLY A 437 -43.66 8.80 7.79
N ASP A 438 -42.64 8.71 8.63
CA ASP A 438 -42.25 9.82 9.54
C ASP A 438 -41.62 11.02 8.82
N ALA A 439 -41.12 10.81 7.62
CA ALA A 439 -40.47 11.81 6.74
C ALA A 439 -39.39 12.66 7.46
N THR A 440 -38.62 12.01 8.33
CA THR A 440 -37.50 12.61 9.06
C THR A 440 -36.17 12.14 8.47
N GLU A 441 -35.08 12.82 8.82
CA GLU A 441 -33.71 12.38 8.46
C GLU A 441 -33.41 10.98 9.01
N ASP A 442 -33.76 10.71 10.28
CA ASP A 442 -33.54 9.40 10.90
C ASP A 442 -34.29 8.28 10.17
N SER A 443 -35.54 8.54 9.74
CA SER A 443 -36.28 7.56 8.96
C SER A 443 -35.71 7.36 7.55
N PHE A 444 -35.09 8.40 6.98
CA PHE A 444 -34.38 8.29 5.71
C PHE A 444 -33.11 7.44 5.87
N ALA A 445 -32.34 7.68 6.95
CA ALA A 445 -31.15 6.90 7.28
C ALA A 445 -31.46 5.41 7.43
N ALA A 446 -32.54 5.07 8.16
CA ALA A 446 -32.97 3.68 8.31
C ALA A 446 -33.37 3.01 6.97
N LEU A 447 -34.01 3.75 6.06
CA LEU A 447 -34.31 3.25 4.72
C LEU A 447 -33.05 3.10 3.86
N ALA A 448 -32.05 3.96 4.02
CA ALA A 448 -30.77 3.85 3.34
C ALA A 448 -30.01 2.60 3.79
N GLU A 449 -29.94 2.33 5.09
CA GLU A 449 -29.35 1.08 5.62
C GLU A 449 -30.02 -0.18 5.08
N ALA A 450 -31.35 -0.14 4.94
CA ALA A 450 -32.14 -1.30 4.50
C ALA A 450 -32.11 -1.52 2.98
N ASN A 451 -31.99 -0.46 2.17
CA ASN A 451 -32.24 -0.52 0.73
C ASN A 451 -31.13 -0.02 -0.17
N SER A 452 -30.18 0.79 0.34
CA SER A 452 -29.14 1.37 -0.51
C SER A 452 -28.15 0.33 -1.01
N GLU A 453 -27.89 0.34 -2.31
CA GLU A 453 -26.87 -0.47 -2.98
C GLU A 453 -25.51 0.25 -3.08
N ASP A 454 -25.40 1.40 -2.42
CA ASP A 454 -24.13 2.10 -2.25
C ASP A 454 -23.39 1.60 -1.00
N THR A 455 -22.40 0.74 -1.21
CA THR A 455 -21.61 0.14 -0.12
C THR A 455 -20.71 1.14 0.61
N GLY A 456 -20.52 2.34 0.04
CA GLY A 456 -19.71 3.40 0.64
C GLY A 456 -20.43 4.18 1.73
N SER A 457 -21.77 4.20 1.73
CA SER A 457 -22.57 5.01 2.66
C SER A 457 -23.73 4.28 3.30
N ASN A 458 -24.14 3.11 2.81
CA ASN A 458 -25.34 2.42 3.30
C ASN A 458 -25.29 2.10 4.81
N THR A 459 -24.13 1.70 5.33
CA THR A 459 -23.94 1.39 6.77
C THR A 459 -23.96 2.63 7.67
N ASN A 460 -23.88 3.83 7.08
CA ASN A 460 -23.97 5.13 7.76
C ASN A 460 -25.28 5.85 7.40
N GLY A 461 -26.37 5.11 7.12
CA GLY A 461 -27.65 5.70 6.74
C GLY A 461 -27.59 6.54 5.47
N GLY A 462 -26.71 6.18 4.52
CA GLY A 462 -26.53 6.85 3.25
C GLY A 462 -25.87 8.23 3.33
N LEU A 463 -25.18 8.57 4.44
CA LEU A 463 -24.57 9.88 4.66
C LEU A 463 -23.22 10.02 3.94
N TYR A 464 -23.08 11.12 3.21
CA TYR A 464 -21.84 11.73 2.78
C TYR A 464 -21.68 13.10 3.45
N GLU A 465 -20.63 13.27 4.22
CA GLU A 465 -20.32 14.51 4.92
C GLU A 465 -19.28 15.32 4.16
N ALA A 466 -19.36 16.64 4.28
CA ALA A 466 -18.37 17.57 3.74
C ALA A 466 -18.04 17.36 2.26
N VAL A 467 -19.05 17.05 1.44
CA VAL A 467 -18.89 16.86 0.01
C VAL A 467 -18.45 18.17 -0.65
N THR A 468 -17.36 18.13 -1.42
CA THR A 468 -16.85 19.28 -2.17
C THR A 468 -17.47 19.37 -3.55
N LYS A 469 -17.59 20.58 -4.10
CA LYS A 469 -18.13 20.80 -5.45
C LYS A 469 -17.26 20.13 -6.50
N GLY A 470 -17.87 19.28 -7.33
CA GLY A 470 -17.18 18.51 -8.36
C GLY A 470 -16.70 17.12 -7.92
N GLN A 471 -16.87 16.75 -6.67
CA GLN A 471 -16.50 15.42 -6.15
C GLN A 471 -17.44 14.33 -6.63
N MET A 472 -18.72 14.63 -6.79
CA MET A 472 -19.74 13.69 -7.22
C MET A 472 -19.99 13.77 -8.73
N VAL A 473 -20.64 12.72 -9.30
CA VAL A 473 -21.06 12.75 -10.71
C VAL A 473 -22.02 13.91 -10.99
N ALA A 474 -21.99 14.42 -12.21
CA ALA A 474 -22.56 15.72 -12.57
C ALA A 474 -23.98 15.96 -12.04
N SER A 475 -24.95 15.06 -12.32
CA SER A 475 -26.33 15.28 -11.91
C SER A 475 -26.55 15.22 -10.39
N PHE A 476 -25.76 14.40 -9.67
CA PHE A 476 -25.75 14.37 -8.22
C PHE A 476 -25.16 15.68 -7.67
N ASN A 477 -23.97 16.07 -8.21
CA ASN A 477 -23.29 17.30 -7.83
C ASN A 477 -24.17 18.55 -8.05
N ASP A 478 -24.81 18.67 -9.22
CA ASP A 478 -25.65 19.81 -9.57
C ASP A 478 -26.85 19.91 -8.64
N TRP A 479 -27.38 18.77 -8.20
CA TRP A 479 -28.50 18.76 -7.27
C TRP A 479 -28.09 19.23 -5.86
N ILE A 480 -26.98 18.76 -5.30
CA ILE A 480 -26.55 19.13 -3.93
C ILE A 480 -26.01 20.55 -3.84
N PHE A 481 -25.45 21.10 -4.94
CA PHE A 481 -24.89 22.46 -4.99
C PHE A 481 -25.81 23.50 -5.67
N ASP A 482 -27.11 23.21 -5.79
CA ASP A 482 -28.08 24.21 -6.21
C ASP A 482 -28.28 25.23 -5.08
N ASP A 483 -28.00 26.51 -5.34
CA ASP A 483 -28.09 27.61 -4.38
C ASP A 483 -29.50 27.75 -3.74
N ALA A 484 -30.53 27.17 -4.34
CA ALA A 484 -31.90 27.19 -3.80
C ALA A 484 -32.15 26.05 -2.79
N ARG A 485 -31.23 25.08 -2.67
CA ARG A 485 -31.38 23.89 -1.83
C ARG A 485 -31.47 24.25 -0.35
N LYS A 486 -32.31 23.55 0.37
CA LYS A 486 -32.52 23.73 1.81
C LYS A 486 -32.45 22.39 2.55
N PRO A 487 -32.01 22.39 3.81
CA PRO A 487 -32.09 21.20 4.65
C PRO A 487 -33.48 20.56 4.64
N GLY A 488 -33.53 19.26 4.39
CA GLY A 488 -34.75 18.50 4.25
C GLY A 488 -35.32 18.42 2.82
N ASP A 489 -34.70 19.09 1.84
CA ASP A 489 -35.07 18.92 0.43
C ASP A 489 -34.73 17.49 -0.04
N THR A 490 -35.65 16.92 -0.82
CA THR A 490 -35.53 15.54 -1.31
C THR A 490 -35.96 15.43 -2.76
N GLU A 491 -35.31 14.59 -3.53
CA GLU A 491 -35.61 14.32 -4.93
C GLU A 491 -35.06 12.96 -5.35
N ILE A 492 -35.53 12.45 -6.49
CA ILE A 492 -34.91 11.29 -7.15
C ILE A 492 -34.06 11.81 -8.29
N VAL A 493 -32.75 11.56 -8.21
CA VAL A 493 -31.75 11.98 -9.21
C VAL A 493 -31.24 10.78 -9.99
N GLU A 494 -31.25 10.88 -11.30
CA GLU A 494 -30.70 9.86 -12.20
C GLU A 494 -29.21 10.13 -12.47
N THR A 495 -28.39 9.09 -12.36
CA THR A 495 -26.97 9.11 -12.71
C THR A 495 -26.60 7.92 -13.60
N ALA A 496 -25.35 7.83 -14.00
CA ALA A 496 -24.81 6.67 -14.71
C ALA A 496 -24.82 5.37 -13.87
N TYR A 497 -24.93 5.47 -12.54
CA TYR A 497 -25.00 4.31 -11.65
C TYR A 497 -26.41 3.79 -11.42
N GLY A 498 -27.42 4.63 -11.61
CA GLY A 498 -28.82 4.31 -11.36
C GLY A 498 -29.59 5.51 -10.83
N TYR A 499 -30.56 5.23 -9.96
CA TYR A 499 -31.42 6.24 -9.35
C TYR A 499 -31.03 6.45 -7.89
N HIS A 500 -30.82 7.70 -7.51
CA HIS A 500 -30.52 8.11 -6.14
C HIS A 500 -31.74 8.79 -5.56
N VAL A 501 -32.30 8.27 -4.46
CA VAL A 501 -33.17 9.06 -3.62
C VAL A 501 -32.31 9.94 -2.76
N MET A 502 -32.46 11.25 -2.87
CA MET A 502 -31.61 12.26 -2.24
C MET A 502 -32.29 12.90 -1.05
N TYR A 503 -31.53 13.23 -0.02
CA TYR A 503 -31.93 14.04 1.12
C TYR A 503 -30.81 15.03 1.45
N PHE A 504 -31.07 16.32 1.32
CA PHE A 504 -30.11 17.37 1.62
C PHE A 504 -30.08 17.63 3.14
N VAL A 505 -28.95 17.35 3.77
CA VAL A 505 -28.78 17.55 5.22
C VAL A 505 -28.49 19.03 5.51
N GLY A 506 -27.56 19.63 4.76
CA GLY A 506 -27.26 21.05 4.90
C GLY A 506 -25.90 21.46 4.36
N ASP A 507 -25.61 22.77 4.49
CA ASP A 507 -24.27 23.29 4.28
C ASP A 507 -23.35 22.84 5.44
N ASN A 508 -22.10 22.58 5.11
CA ASN A 508 -21.06 22.30 6.09
C ASN A 508 -19.95 23.38 6.03
N ALA A 509 -18.84 23.19 6.72
CA ALA A 509 -17.73 24.12 6.74
C ALA A 509 -17.10 24.31 5.34
N GLU A 510 -16.27 25.32 5.21
CA GLU A 510 -15.54 25.59 3.97
C GLU A 510 -14.57 24.44 3.65
N ALA A 511 -14.42 24.11 2.37
CA ALA A 511 -13.65 22.94 1.93
C ALA A 511 -12.18 22.97 2.40
N TRP A 512 -11.55 24.14 2.40
CA TRP A 512 -10.17 24.28 2.90
C TRP A 512 -10.07 23.96 4.39
N TYR A 513 -11.06 24.41 5.19
CA TYR A 513 -11.11 24.19 6.63
C TYR A 513 -11.26 22.69 6.94
N VAL A 514 -12.23 22.02 6.30
CA VAL A 514 -12.45 20.57 6.46
C VAL A 514 -11.21 19.76 6.06
N ASN A 515 -10.55 20.15 4.96
CA ASN A 515 -9.34 19.46 4.50
C ASN A 515 -8.19 19.60 5.51
N ILE A 516 -8.02 20.78 6.12
CA ILE A 516 -7.00 20.99 7.17
C ILE A 516 -7.38 20.22 8.44
N GLU A 517 -8.63 20.32 8.87
CA GLU A 517 -9.12 19.60 10.05
C GLU A 517 -8.86 18.10 9.93
N ASN A 518 -9.21 17.49 8.78
CA ASN A 518 -8.95 16.07 8.50
C ASN A 518 -7.45 15.74 8.48
N THR A 519 -6.63 16.65 7.92
CA THR A 519 -5.16 16.48 7.90
C THR A 519 -4.60 16.49 9.32
N LEU A 520 -5.01 17.46 10.14
CA LEU A 520 -4.56 17.58 11.53
C LEU A 520 -5.03 16.39 12.37
N ARG A 521 -6.28 15.94 12.18
CA ARG A 521 -6.83 14.76 12.84
C ARG A 521 -6.03 13.51 12.47
N THR A 522 -5.76 13.30 11.18
CA THR A 522 -4.92 12.20 10.70
C THR A 522 -3.51 12.25 11.30
N ASN A 523 -2.88 13.41 11.35
CA ASN A 523 -1.56 13.60 11.94
C ASN A 523 -1.55 13.28 13.45
N LYS A 524 -2.54 13.77 14.19
CA LYS A 524 -2.68 13.46 15.63
C LYS A 524 -2.89 11.96 15.86
N MET A 525 -3.71 11.30 15.05
CA MET A 525 -3.92 9.85 15.12
C MET A 525 -2.67 9.06 14.75
N GLN A 526 -1.93 9.50 13.72
CA GLN A 526 -0.66 8.88 13.36
C GLN A 526 0.38 9.02 14.49
N GLU A 527 0.45 10.18 15.11
CA GLU A 527 1.30 10.43 16.29
C GLU A 527 0.87 9.56 17.47
N TYR A 528 -0.43 9.46 17.73
CA TYR A 528 -0.99 8.61 18.78
C TYR A 528 -0.55 7.14 18.58
N ILE A 529 -0.74 6.58 17.39
CA ILE A 529 -0.33 5.20 17.07
C ILE A 529 1.20 5.03 17.17
N THR A 530 1.97 6.00 16.66
CA THR A 530 3.44 5.97 16.73
C THR A 530 3.91 5.92 18.19
N ASN A 531 3.35 6.77 19.05
CA ASN A 531 3.69 6.80 20.46
C ASN A 531 3.24 5.52 21.19
N LEU A 532 2.07 5.00 20.86
CA LEU A 532 1.52 3.79 21.45
C LEU A 532 2.36 2.54 21.12
N THR A 533 2.97 2.51 19.93
CA THR A 533 3.76 1.36 19.44
C THR A 533 5.27 1.52 19.60
N ALA A 534 5.75 2.70 20.08
CA ALA A 534 7.17 3.05 20.10
C ALA A 534 8.05 2.06 20.89
N ASP A 535 7.57 1.63 22.04
CA ASP A 535 8.30 0.72 22.94
C ASP A 535 8.01 -0.77 22.68
N MET A 536 7.19 -1.10 21.64
CA MET A 536 6.88 -2.49 21.32
C MET A 536 8.03 -3.14 20.53
N GLU A 537 8.84 -3.92 21.24
CA GLU A 537 9.85 -4.76 20.60
C GLU A 537 9.23 -5.90 19.78
N VAL A 538 9.91 -6.33 18.74
CA VAL A 538 9.54 -7.51 17.96
C VAL A 538 10.68 -8.52 18.06
N ILE A 539 10.37 -9.69 18.63
CA ILE A 539 11.36 -10.73 18.90
C ILE A 539 11.01 -11.96 18.08
N ASP A 540 11.85 -12.28 17.12
CA ASP A 540 11.78 -13.49 16.30
C ASP A 540 12.92 -14.44 16.67
N GLU A 541 12.73 -15.21 17.74
CA GLU A 541 13.75 -16.16 18.24
C GLU A 541 14.05 -17.31 17.25
N ARG A 542 13.13 -17.60 16.33
CA ARG A 542 13.22 -18.76 15.43
C ARG A 542 13.71 -18.40 14.03
N GLY A 543 13.86 -17.11 13.71
CA GLY A 543 14.25 -16.64 12.37
C GLY A 543 13.18 -16.93 11.31
N ASN A 544 11.91 -16.68 11.64
CA ASN A 544 10.78 -16.90 10.74
C ASN A 544 10.58 -15.71 9.76
N ILE A 545 11.10 -14.55 10.14
CA ILE A 545 10.85 -13.26 9.48
C ILE A 545 12.19 -12.67 9.04
N ASP A 546 12.54 -12.89 7.78
CA ASP A 546 13.88 -12.65 7.23
C ASP A 546 14.34 -11.20 7.42
N TYR A 547 13.49 -10.20 7.15
CA TYR A 547 13.89 -8.79 7.22
C TYR A 547 14.30 -8.32 8.63
N LEU A 548 13.82 -8.99 9.69
CA LEU A 548 14.22 -8.65 11.06
C LEU A 548 15.69 -9.03 11.38
N HIS A 549 16.29 -9.85 10.53
CA HIS A 549 17.65 -10.39 10.74
C HIS A 549 18.68 -9.82 9.76
N VAL A 550 18.30 -8.97 8.80
CA VAL A 550 19.19 -8.40 7.77
C VAL A 550 19.86 -7.09 8.21
N ALA A 551 19.44 -6.43 9.30
CA ALA A 551 19.71 -5.02 9.55
C ALA A 551 20.91 -4.67 10.45
N GLU A 552 21.88 -5.54 10.72
CA GLU A 552 23.06 -5.15 11.56
C GLU A 552 24.39 -4.96 10.80
N THR A 553 24.48 -5.21 9.51
CA THR A 553 25.76 -5.19 8.79
C THR A 553 26.05 -3.93 7.97
N GLU A 554 25.11 -3.03 7.75
CA GLU A 554 25.34 -1.85 6.87
C GLU A 554 25.38 -0.47 7.57
N THR A 555 25.02 -0.35 8.84
CA THR A 555 25.00 0.94 9.54
C THR A 555 26.34 1.33 10.19
N GLU A 556 27.30 0.42 10.30
CA GLU A 556 28.63 0.75 10.88
C GLU A 556 29.63 1.37 9.89
N SER A 557 29.34 1.41 8.57
CA SER A 557 30.31 1.90 7.58
C SER A 557 30.11 3.35 7.12
N VAL A 558 29.02 4.03 7.51
CA VAL A 558 28.71 5.40 7.03
C VAL A 558 28.99 6.50 8.07
N THR A 559 29.17 6.15 9.35
CA THR A 559 29.43 7.14 10.41
C THR A 559 30.90 7.47 10.64
N ASP A 560 31.83 6.74 10.03
CA ASP A 560 33.27 6.97 10.28
C ASP A 560 33.99 7.77 9.19
N THR A 561 33.30 8.17 8.11
CA THR A 561 33.88 8.99 7.03
C THR A 561 33.45 10.47 7.07
N ALA A 562 32.51 10.87 7.94
CA ALA A 562 32.10 12.26 8.06
C ALA A 562 32.82 13.06 9.17
N ALA A 563 33.57 12.40 10.03
CA ALA A 563 34.26 13.05 11.17
C ALA A 563 35.71 13.46 10.89
N GLU A 564 36.29 13.05 9.77
CA GLU A 564 37.70 13.40 9.45
C GLU A 564 37.88 14.56 8.46
N THR A 565 36.82 15.19 7.95
CA THR A 565 36.94 16.29 6.96
C THR A 565 36.70 17.69 7.53
N GLU A 566 36.31 17.84 8.80
CA GLU A 566 36.07 19.17 9.40
C GLU A 566 37.22 19.71 10.32
N THR A 567 38.39 19.07 10.38
CA THR A 567 39.48 19.52 11.26
C THR A 567 40.73 20.03 10.52
N GLN A 568 40.66 20.36 9.24
CA GLN A 568 41.80 20.90 8.50
C GLN A 568 41.64 22.30 7.89
N GLU A 569 40.58 23.03 8.13
CA GLU A 569 40.38 24.40 7.55
C GLU A 569 40.38 25.56 8.54
N GLU A 570 40.79 25.38 9.81
CA GLU A 570 40.83 26.48 10.80
C GLU A 570 42.22 26.85 11.34
N THR A 571 43.29 26.57 10.62
CA THR A 571 44.67 27.00 11.06
C THR A 571 45.47 27.78 10.02
N GLU A 572 44.88 28.46 9.05
CA GLU A 572 45.66 29.28 8.09
C GLU A 572 45.12 30.70 7.83
N SER A 573 44.58 31.40 8.84
CA SER A 573 44.35 32.84 8.71
C SER A 573 44.57 33.63 9.99
N ALA A 574 45.80 33.49 10.56
CA ALA A 574 46.30 34.42 11.57
C ALA A 574 47.81 34.58 11.43
N GLU A 575 48.23 35.19 10.32
CA GLU A 575 49.53 35.89 10.19
C GLU A 575 49.71 36.41 8.77
N LYS A 576 49.13 37.61 8.48
CA LYS A 576 49.83 38.71 7.77
C LYS A 576 48.93 39.92 7.67
#